data_59d6847a9d5ee1612f958a1a4bd747a9
#
_entry.id   59d6847a9d5ee1612f958a1a4bd747a9
#
_cell.length_a   1.000
_cell.length_b   1.000
_cell.length_c   1.000
_cell.angle_alpha   90.00
_cell.angle_beta   90.00
_cell.angle_gamma   90.00
#
_symmetry.space_group_name_H-M   'P 1'
#
loop_
_entity.id
_entity.type
_entity.pdbx_description
1 polymer ?
#
loop_
_entity_poly.entity_id
_entity_poly.type
_entity_poly.pdbx_seq_one_letter_code
_entity_poly.pdbx_strand_id
1 'polypeptide(L)'
;MIEVNGMAHVILTVSQWDKARAFYGELLPFLGLTKVYDGNNFLYHVGGRTAVGIQRAAKEHEGERFVPSRVGLHHFCIRARSREDVDLVAAKLREMGAFIDRGPMAGDWAPGYYYVVFEDPDGIRLEVNFIPGKGLLVGDKPLSPSSDPDWNQDPGPPRF
;
A
#
# COMPACT_ATOMS: atom_id res chain seq x y z
N MET A 1 11.60 19.64 -21.22
CA MET A 1 10.83 19.03 -20.09
C MET A 1 10.54 17.59 -20.49
N ILE A 2 10.73 16.63 -19.60
CA ILE A 2 10.40 15.22 -19.86
C ILE A 2 9.03 14.96 -19.27
N GLU A 3 8.16 14.24 -19.98
CA GLU A 3 6.89 13.75 -19.48
C GLU A 3 7.03 12.27 -19.07
N VAL A 4 6.49 11.92 -17.91
CA VAL A 4 6.44 10.54 -17.41
C VAL A 4 5.00 10.04 -17.35
N ASN A 5 4.78 8.77 -17.67
CA ASN A 5 3.45 8.16 -17.63
C ASN A 5 3.01 7.69 -16.24
N GLY A 6 3.78 8.00 -15.21
CA GLY A 6 3.55 7.58 -13.83
C GLY A 6 4.55 6.52 -13.37
N MET A 7 4.19 5.80 -12.31
CA MET A 7 5.03 4.76 -11.72
C MET A 7 4.85 3.42 -12.44
N ALA A 8 5.94 2.88 -13.00
CA ALA A 8 5.89 1.62 -13.73
C ALA A 8 5.71 0.41 -12.80
N HIS A 9 6.50 0.35 -11.72
CA HIS A 9 6.44 -0.75 -10.74
C HIS A 9 6.96 -0.34 -9.37
N VAL A 10 6.59 -1.14 -8.37
CA VAL A 10 7.18 -1.14 -7.03
C VAL A 10 7.63 -2.55 -6.71
N ILE A 11 8.83 -2.71 -6.18
CA ILE A 11 9.35 -3.96 -5.64
C ILE A 11 9.58 -3.79 -4.15
N LEU A 12 8.92 -4.62 -3.36
CA LEU A 12 9.06 -4.66 -1.91
C LEU A 12 9.97 -5.82 -1.51
N THR A 13 10.90 -5.58 -0.61
CA THR A 13 11.70 -6.65 -0.02
C THR A 13 11.01 -7.14 1.25
N VAL A 14 10.72 -8.45 1.33
CA VAL A 14 9.96 -9.07 2.40
C VAL A 14 10.80 -10.10 3.15
N SER A 15 10.71 -10.12 4.47
CA SER A 15 11.48 -11.03 5.32
C SER A 15 10.75 -12.36 5.56
N GLN A 16 9.43 -12.34 5.72
CA GLN A 16 8.59 -13.52 5.92
C GLN A 16 8.06 -14.05 4.57
N TRP A 17 8.97 -14.54 3.73
CA TRP A 17 8.70 -14.86 2.33
C TRP A 17 7.43 -15.66 2.08
N ASP A 18 7.22 -16.79 2.76
CA ASP A 18 6.10 -17.67 2.49
C ASP A 18 4.75 -17.01 2.85
N LYS A 19 4.72 -16.26 3.95
CA LYS A 19 3.54 -15.48 4.34
C LYS A 19 3.27 -14.32 3.38
N ALA A 20 4.31 -13.57 3.03
CA ALA A 20 4.19 -12.46 2.09
C ALA A 20 3.78 -12.95 0.71
N ARG A 21 4.36 -14.06 0.23
CA ARG A 21 3.98 -14.68 -1.06
C ARG A 21 2.51 -15.10 -1.08
N ALA A 22 2.00 -15.69 0.01
CA ALA A 22 0.58 -16.02 0.14
C ALA A 22 -0.29 -14.75 0.16
N PHE A 23 0.07 -13.77 0.96
CA PHE A 23 -0.64 -12.50 1.10
C PHE A 23 -0.75 -11.74 -0.24
N TYR A 24 0.38 -11.47 -0.89
CA TYR A 24 0.38 -10.74 -2.17
C TYR A 24 -0.16 -11.59 -3.31
N GLY A 25 0.02 -12.91 -3.27
CA GLY A 25 -0.54 -13.84 -4.23
C GLY A 25 -2.06 -13.90 -4.24
N GLU A 26 -2.70 -13.53 -3.13
CA GLU A 26 -4.15 -13.42 -2.98
C GLU A 26 -4.65 -11.98 -3.21
N LEU A 27 -4.01 -11.00 -2.58
CA LEU A 27 -4.43 -9.61 -2.63
C LEU A 27 -4.28 -9.00 -4.03
N LEU A 28 -3.13 -9.17 -4.69
CA LEU A 28 -2.87 -8.49 -5.96
C LEU A 28 -3.80 -8.92 -7.09
N PRO A 29 -4.13 -10.22 -7.27
CA PRO A 29 -5.18 -10.64 -8.20
C PRO A 29 -6.56 -10.06 -7.86
N PHE A 30 -6.92 -9.98 -6.57
CA PHE A 30 -8.16 -9.34 -6.14
C PHE A 30 -8.20 -7.85 -6.53
N LEU A 31 -7.05 -7.16 -6.50
CA LEU A 31 -6.90 -5.78 -6.97
C LEU A 31 -6.82 -5.66 -8.51
N GLY A 32 -6.99 -6.74 -9.25
CA GLY A 32 -7.02 -6.75 -10.71
C GLY A 32 -5.64 -6.83 -11.37
N LEU A 33 -4.58 -7.19 -10.63
CA LEU A 33 -3.26 -7.42 -11.21
C LEU A 33 -3.10 -8.90 -11.59
N THR A 34 -2.52 -9.16 -12.75
CA THR A 34 -2.25 -10.52 -13.25
C THR A 34 -0.88 -10.99 -12.80
N LYS A 35 -0.80 -12.17 -12.22
CA LYS A 35 0.46 -12.81 -11.88
C LYS A 35 1.21 -13.19 -13.17
N VAL A 36 2.41 -12.64 -13.35
CA VAL A 36 3.25 -12.90 -14.53
C VAL A 36 4.54 -13.65 -14.20
N TYR A 37 4.93 -13.67 -12.93
CA TYR A 37 6.07 -14.47 -12.48
C TYR A 37 5.86 -14.92 -11.03
N ASP A 38 6.25 -16.17 -10.75
CA ASP A 38 6.17 -16.79 -9.42
C ASP A 38 7.34 -17.75 -9.22
N GLY A 39 8.41 -17.24 -8.65
CA GLY A 39 9.65 -17.98 -8.40
C GLY A 39 9.95 -18.18 -6.93
N ASN A 40 11.12 -18.75 -6.63
CA ASN A 40 11.51 -19.07 -5.25
C ASN A 40 11.81 -17.83 -4.39
N ASN A 41 12.25 -16.73 -5.02
CA ASN A 41 12.69 -15.52 -4.33
C ASN A 41 12.03 -14.24 -4.88
N PHE A 42 11.15 -14.35 -5.86
CA PHE A 42 10.52 -13.23 -6.51
C PHE A 42 9.11 -13.59 -6.99
N LEU A 43 8.15 -12.72 -6.72
CA LEU A 43 6.77 -12.80 -7.19
C LEU A 43 6.41 -11.48 -7.86
N TYR A 44 5.77 -11.51 -9.03
CA TYR A 44 5.47 -10.30 -9.79
C TYR A 44 4.08 -10.33 -10.42
N HIS A 45 3.34 -9.25 -10.20
CA HIS A 45 2.01 -9.04 -10.76
C HIS A 45 1.97 -7.73 -11.54
N VAL A 46 1.28 -7.74 -12.67
CA VAL A 46 1.16 -6.59 -13.57
C VAL A 46 -0.30 -6.21 -13.73
N GLY A 47 -0.60 -4.93 -13.57
CA GLY A 47 -1.90 -4.30 -13.85
C GLY A 47 -1.85 -3.41 -15.09
N GLY A 48 -2.95 -2.67 -15.34
CA GLY A 48 -3.06 -1.86 -16.55
C GLY A 48 -2.04 -0.73 -16.69
N ARG A 49 -1.53 -0.19 -15.57
CA ARG A 49 -0.57 0.94 -15.57
C ARG A 49 0.46 0.86 -14.45
N THR A 50 0.52 -0.24 -13.74
CA THR A 50 1.48 -0.45 -12.65
C THR A 50 1.79 -1.93 -12.49
N ALA A 51 2.87 -2.23 -11.82
CA ALA A 51 3.18 -3.58 -11.39
C ALA A 51 3.66 -3.56 -9.94
N VAL A 52 3.40 -4.65 -9.23
CA VAL A 52 3.86 -4.87 -7.87
C VAL A 52 4.59 -6.19 -7.80
N GLY A 53 5.79 -6.16 -7.26
CA GLY A 53 6.57 -7.36 -6.98
C GLY A 53 6.99 -7.41 -5.53
N ILE A 54 7.26 -8.63 -5.08
CA ILE A 54 7.96 -8.87 -3.83
C ILE A 54 9.22 -9.69 -4.09
N GLN A 55 10.27 -9.37 -3.34
CA GLN A 55 11.54 -10.07 -3.36
C GLN A 55 11.89 -10.54 -1.95
N ARG A 56 12.39 -11.77 -1.83
CA ARG A 56 12.88 -12.28 -0.55
C ARG A 56 14.06 -11.44 -0.07
N ALA A 57 14.04 -11.07 1.21
CA ALA A 57 15.16 -10.43 1.87
C ALA A 57 16.40 -11.33 1.90
N ALA A 58 17.58 -10.72 1.99
CA ALA A 58 18.82 -11.45 2.26
C ALA A 58 18.75 -12.10 3.65
N LYS A 59 19.51 -13.19 3.85
CA LYS A 59 19.42 -14.01 5.06
C LYS A 59 19.68 -13.23 6.35
N GLU A 60 20.58 -12.26 6.29
CA GLU A 60 20.92 -11.37 7.43
C GLU A 60 19.77 -10.45 7.87
N HIS A 61 18.75 -10.29 7.02
CA HIS A 61 17.55 -9.48 7.28
C HIS A 61 16.28 -10.31 7.53
N GLU A 62 16.45 -11.62 7.69
CA GLU A 62 15.34 -12.52 7.99
C GLU A 62 14.71 -12.17 9.36
N GLY A 63 13.38 -12.00 9.40
CA GLY A 63 12.66 -11.64 10.64
C GLY A 63 12.64 -10.14 10.96
N GLU A 64 13.31 -9.29 10.18
CA GLU A 64 13.16 -7.84 10.33
C GLU A 64 11.74 -7.40 10.02
N ARG A 65 11.27 -6.40 10.76
CA ARG A 65 9.99 -5.75 10.49
C ARG A 65 10.19 -4.37 9.88
N PHE A 66 9.25 -4.02 9.02
CA PHE A 66 9.18 -2.68 8.43
C PHE A 66 8.88 -1.63 9.51
N VAL A 67 9.52 -0.48 9.39
CA VAL A 67 9.31 0.66 10.26
C VAL A 67 9.07 1.90 9.39
N PRO A 68 7.84 2.43 9.34
CA PRO A 68 7.48 3.55 8.46
C PRO A 68 8.29 4.84 8.68
N SER A 69 8.80 5.04 9.89
CA SER A 69 9.60 6.21 10.26
C SER A 69 11.09 6.10 9.92
N ARG A 70 11.56 4.97 9.39
CA ARG A 70 12.92 4.84 8.87
C ARG A 70 13.06 5.47 7.50
N VAL A 71 14.26 5.95 7.19
CA VAL A 71 14.57 6.46 5.84
C VAL A 71 14.26 5.39 4.78
N GLY A 72 13.43 5.75 3.81
CA GLY A 72 13.00 4.84 2.74
C GLY A 72 11.51 5.00 2.43
N LEU A 73 10.81 3.90 2.33
CA LEU A 73 9.38 3.87 2.09
C LEU A 73 8.62 4.20 3.37
N HIS A 74 7.65 5.13 3.31
CA HIS A 74 6.68 5.32 4.40
C HIS A 74 5.47 4.38 4.23
N HIS A 75 4.87 4.38 3.06
CA HIS A 75 3.81 3.47 2.63
C HIS A 75 3.71 3.45 1.11
N PHE A 76 2.96 2.51 0.60
CA PHE A 76 2.64 2.38 -0.81
C PHE A 76 1.12 2.40 -0.99
N CYS A 77 0.61 3.30 -1.85
CA CYS A 77 -0.81 3.50 -2.06
C CYS A 77 -1.24 3.11 -3.47
N ILE A 78 -2.32 2.34 -3.56
CA ILE A 78 -3.00 1.97 -4.81
C ILE A 78 -4.31 2.74 -4.90
N ARG A 79 -4.59 3.35 -6.05
CA ARG A 79 -5.85 4.06 -6.29
C ARG A 79 -6.95 3.13 -6.76
N ALA A 80 -8.03 3.08 -6.02
CA ALA A 80 -9.30 2.45 -6.40
C ALA A 80 -10.12 3.35 -7.34
N ARG A 81 -11.13 2.79 -8.00
CA ARG A 81 -12.02 3.51 -8.90
C ARG A 81 -13.24 4.11 -8.20
N SER A 82 -13.64 3.56 -7.06
CA SER A 82 -14.80 4.02 -6.28
C SER A 82 -14.56 3.85 -4.78
N ARG A 83 -15.45 4.41 -3.96
CA ARG A 83 -15.47 4.17 -2.51
C ARG A 83 -15.84 2.73 -2.19
N GLU A 84 -16.77 2.18 -2.95
CA GLU A 84 -17.23 0.79 -2.84
C GLU A 84 -16.09 -0.19 -3.06
N ASP A 85 -15.16 0.11 -3.98
CA ASP A 85 -13.95 -0.71 -4.18
C ASP A 85 -13.05 -0.70 -2.93
N VAL A 86 -12.92 0.45 -2.25
CA VAL A 86 -12.16 0.53 -0.98
C VAL A 86 -12.83 -0.31 0.11
N ASP A 87 -14.17 -0.28 0.20
CA ASP A 87 -14.92 -1.11 1.15
C ASP A 87 -14.76 -2.60 0.86
N LEU A 88 -14.78 -3.00 -0.42
CA LEU A 88 -14.54 -4.38 -0.84
C LEU A 88 -13.11 -4.85 -0.49
N VAL A 89 -12.12 -3.98 -0.69
CA VAL A 89 -10.74 -4.27 -0.27
C VAL A 89 -10.65 -4.46 1.24
N ALA A 90 -11.28 -3.60 2.03
CA ALA A 90 -11.29 -3.75 3.49
C ALA A 90 -11.98 -5.05 3.94
N ALA A 91 -13.07 -5.45 3.26
CA ALA A 91 -13.72 -6.73 3.52
C ALA A 91 -12.79 -7.92 3.20
N LYS A 92 -12.11 -7.87 2.05
CA LYS A 92 -11.14 -8.89 1.63
C LYS A 92 -9.96 -9.00 2.59
N LEU A 93 -9.43 -7.88 3.07
CA LEU A 93 -8.34 -7.86 4.06
C LEU A 93 -8.76 -8.52 5.38
N ARG A 94 -10.00 -8.30 5.83
CA ARG A 94 -10.53 -8.99 7.02
C ARG A 94 -10.66 -10.49 6.81
N GLU A 95 -11.15 -10.92 5.63
CA GLU A 95 -11.22 -12.33 5.25
C GLU A 95 -9.83 -12.99 5.28
N MET A 96 -8.80 -12.29 4.77
CA MET A 96 -7.40 -12.73 4.77
C MET A 96 -6.75 -12.69 6.15
N GLY A 97 -7.41 -12.13 7.18
CA GLY A 97 -6.83 -11.92 8.51
C GLY A 97 -5.71 -10.87 8.55
N ALA A 98 -5.68 -9.95 7.57
CA ALA A 98 -4.70 -8.88 7.52
C ALA A 98 -4.95 -7.84 8.62
N PHE A 99 -3.87 -7.24 9.12
CA PHE A 99 -3.97 -6.14 10.07
C PHE A 99 -4.40 -4.86 9.34
N ILE A 100 -5.54 -4.29 9.72
CA ILE A 100 -6.03 -3.00 9.25
C ILE A 100 -5.67 -1.96 10.33
N ASP A 101 -4.79 -1.02 9.98
CA ASP A 101 -4.39 0.07 10.87
C ASP A 101 -5.53 1.09 11.03
N ARG A 102 -6.17 1.48 9.90
CA ARG A 102 -7.32 2.40 9.92
C ARG A 102 -8.19 2.28 8.67
N GLY A 103 -9.42 2.72 8.78
CA GLY A 103 -10.40 2.74 7.68
C GLY A 103 -11.17 1.41 7.52
N PRO A 104 -12.03 1.33 6.49
CA PRO A 104 -12.28 2.36 5.48
C PRO A 104 -12.94 3.61 6.07
N MET A 105 -12.45 4.79 5.69
CA MET A 105 -12.93 6.08 6.21
C MET A 105 -12.60 7.25 5.27
N ALA A 106 -13.32 8.36 5.48
CA ALA A 106 -12.95 9.62 4.84
C ALA A 106 -11.69 10.23 5.47
N GLY A 107 -10.92 10.94 4.68
CA GLY A 107 -9.73 11.68 5.11
C GLY A 107 -9.67 13.08 4.50
N ASP A 108 -8.82 13.93 5.06
CA ASP A 108 -8.71 15.35 4.69
C ASP A 108 -7.61 15.62 3.64
N TRP A 109 -6.93 14.58 3.14
CA TRP A 109 -5.85 14.69 2.16
C TRP A 109 -6.26 15.32 0.84
N ALA A 110 -7.51 15.09 0.43
CA ALA A 110 -8.10 15.70 -0.76
C ALA A 110 -9.63 15.71 -0.63
N PRO A 111 -10.34 16.58 -1.37
CA PRO A 111 -11.80 16.55 -1.41
C PRO A 111 -12.34 15.17 -1.81
N GLY A 112 -13.13 14.54 -0.96
CA GLY A 112 -13.71 13.22 -1.20
C GLY A 112 -12.75 12.05 -1.04
N TYR A 113 -11.58 12.26 -0.44
CA TYR A 113 -10.62 11.20 -0.10
C TYR A 113 -11.27 10.15 0.78
N TYR A 114 -11.12 8.89 0.40
CA TYR A 114 -11.63 7.74 1.14
C TYR A 114 -10.64 6.59 1.05
N TYR A 115 -10.29 5.95 2.16
CA TYR A 115 -9.14 5.07 2.19
C TYR A 115 -9.19 4.00 3.28
N VAL A 116 -8.38 2.97 3.09
CA VAL A 116 -8.03 1.96 4.09
C VAL A 116 -6.51 1.79 4.13
N VAL A 117 -5.93 1.81 5.34
CA VAL A 117 -4.50 1.53 5.58
C VAL A 117 -4.37 0.20 6.30
N PHE A 118 -3.45 -0.62 5.84
CA PHE A 118 -3.22 -1.97 6.35
C PHE A 118 -1.74 -2.35 6.24
N GLU A 119 -1.38 -3.46 6.85
CA GLU A 119 -0.01 -3.97 6.84
C GLU A 119 0.04 -5.35 6.18
N ASP A 120 1.15 -5.61 5.51
CA ASP A 120 1.53 -6.96 5.08
C ASP A 120 2.11 -7.76 6.26
N PRO A 121 2.50 -9.05 6.08
CA PRO A 121 3.07 -9.85 7.16
C PRO A 121 4.35 -9.30 7.80
N ASP A 122 5.11 -8.47 7.09
CA ASP A 122 6.33 -7.83 7.61
C ASP A 122 6.05 -6.46 8.25
N GLY A 123 4.79 -6.00 8.23
CA GLY A 123 4.40 -4.68 8.69
C GLY A 123 4.63 -3.59 7.65
N ILE A 124 4.91 -3.95 6.38
CA ILE A 124 4.96 -2.96 5.30
C ILE A 124 3.59 -2.33 5.17
N ARG A 125 3.56 -1.00 5.33
CA ARG A 125 2.32 -0.24 5.30
C ARG A 125 1.85 -0.04 3.87
N LEU A 126 0.61 -0.42 3.65
CA LEU A 126 -0.09 -0.33 2.37
C LEU A 126 -1.37 0.48 2.53
N GLU A 127 -1.77 1.13 1.46
CA GLU A 127 -3.01 1.89 1.40
C GLU A 127 -3.76 1.59 0.11
N VAL A 128 -5.08 1.56 0.19
CA VAL A 128 -5.94 1.66 -0.98
C VAL A 128 -6.86 2.85 -0.77
N ASN A 129 -6.86 3.78 -1.75
CA ASN A 129 -7.67 4.99 -1.66
C ASN A 129 -8.53 5.24 -2.90
N PHE A 130 -9.54 6.06 -2.71
CA PHE A 130 -10.33 6.67 -3.76
C PHE A 130 -10.30 8.20 -3.61
N ILE A 131 -10.10 8.90 -4.73
CA ILE A 131 -10.21 10.35 -4.83
C ILE A 131 -11.02 10.68 -6.09
N PRO A 132 -12.13 11.41 -5.99
CA PRO A 132 -12.92 11.78 -7.17
C PRO A 132 -12.20 12.76 -8.07
N GLY A 133 -12.45 12.66 -9.37
CA GLY A 133 -11.94 13.59 -10.37
C GLY A 133 -10.41 13.63 -10.47
N LYS A 134 -9.84 14.83 -10.51
CA LYS A 134 -8.39 15.06 -10.57
C LYS A 134 -7.73 15.29 -9.21
N GLY A 135 -8.48 15.08 -8.11
CA GLY A 135 -8.00 15.23 -6.75
C GLY A 135 -7.43 16.62 -6.47
N LEU A 136 -6.20 16.67 -5.97
CA LEU A 136 -5.49 17.92 -5.64
C LEU A 136 -5.11 18.78 -6.85
N LEU A 137 -5.26 18.27 -8.07
CA LEU A 137 -4.99 19.05 -9.29
C LEU A 137 -6.16 19.94 -9.70
N VAL A 138 -7.28 19.89 -8.98
CA VAL A 138 -8.48 20.72 -9.21
C VAL A 138 -8.85 21.42 -7.92
N GLY A 139 -8.76 22.77 -7.95
CA GLY A 139 -9.25 23.63 -6.89
C GLY A 139 -8.17 24.25 -6.02
N ASP A 140 -8.57 25.33 -5.33
CA ASP A 140 -7.70 26.16 -4.50
C ASP A 140 -7.57 25.63 -3.05
N LYS A 141 -7.92 24.36 -2.81
CA LYS A 141 -7.80 23.78 -1.46
C LYS A 141 -6.40 23.24 -1.26
N PRO A 142 -5.61 23.84 -0.36
CA PRO A 142 -4.30 23.31 -0.03
C PRO A 142 -4.45 21.93 0.64
N LEU A 143 -3.47 21.06 0.41
CA LEU A 143 -3.28 19.86 1.19
C LEU A 143 -3.13 20.26 2.66
N SER A 144 -3.92 19.64 3.54
CA SER A 144 -3.80 19.84 4.98
C SER A 144 -3.38 18.55 5.69
N PRO A 145 -2.09 18.23 5.69
CA PRO A 145 -1.59 17.02 6.35
C PRO A 145 -1.69 17.08 7.88
N SER A 146 -2.00 18.24 8.44
CA SER A 146 -2.09 18.46 9.89
C SER A 146 -3.17 17.64 10.60
N SER A 147 -4.15 17.11 9.86
CA SER A 147 -5.18 16.24 10.40
C SER A 147 -4.76 14.75 10.44
N ASP A 148 -3.68 14.39 9.75
CA ASP A 148 -3.17 13.02 9.78
C ASP A 148 -2.22 12.83 10.97
N PRO A 149 -2.54 11.93 11.90
CA PRO A 149 -1.69 11.68 13.07
C PRO A 149 -0.27 11.23 12.72
N ASP A 150 -0.05 10.61 11.55
CA ASP A 150 1.27 10.12 11.14
C ASP A 150 2.23 11.25 10.71
N TRP A 151 1.72 12.44 10.38
CA TRP A 151 2.56 13.57 9.93
C TRP A 151 3.04 14.47 11.06
N ASN A 152 2.30 14.47 12.17
CA ASN A 152 2.54 15.41 13.27
C ASN A 152 2.97 14.74 14.58
N GLN A 153 3.04 13.43 14.60
CA GLN A 153 3.48 12.70 15.78
C GLN A 153 4.93 12.21 15.60
N ASP A 154 5.72 12.39 16.65
CA ASP A 154 6.91 11.58 16.86
C ASP A 154 6.49 10.11 16.67
N PRO A 155 7.09 9.39 15.71
CA PRO A 155 6.67 8.03 15.38
C PRO A 155 6.73 7.05 16.56
N GLY A 156 7.22 7.48 17.70
CA GLY A 156 7.38 6.63 18.87
C GLY A 156 8.35 5.47 18.63
N PRO A 157 8.63 4.66 19.65
CA PRO A 157 9.43 3.47 19.46
C PRO A 157 8.67 2.46 18.57
N PRO A 158 9.40 1.70 17.73
CA PRO A 158 8.81 0.66 16.90
C PRO A 158 7.94 -0.28 17.75
N ARG A 159 6.72 -0.53 17.31
CA ARG A 159 5.84 -1.53 17.93
C ARG A 159 6.34 -2.90 17.48
N PHE A 160 7.09 -3.55 18.34
CA PHE A 160 7.55 -4.94 18.15
C PHE A 160 6.59 -5.93 18.77
#